data_5b31dae84e64019ae352484d26be12bf
#
_entry.id   5b31dae84e64019ae352484d26be12bf
#
_cell.length_a   1.000
_cell.length_b   1.000
_cell.length_c   1.000
_cell.angle_alpha   90.00
_cell.angle_beta   90.00
_cell.angle_gamma   90.00
#
_symmetry.space_group_name_H-M   'P 1'
#
loop_
_entity.id
_entity.type
_entity.pdbx_description
1 polymer ?
#
loop_
_entity_poly.entity_id
_entity_poly.type
_entity_poly.pdbx_seq_one_letter_code
_entity_poly.pdbx_strand_id
1 'polypeptide(L)'
;MPQGDINKIDFDNPLEILAYQYDIVCNGIELSSGAIRNHIPELMYKLFSIAGYDKNQVDQKFSGMINALNYGAPPHGGIAPGLDRIVMLLSLIHI
;
A
#
# COMPACT_ATOMS: atom_id res chain seq x y z
N MET A 1 3.62 -2.51 2.47
CA MET A 1 4.60 -3.61 2.42
C MET A 1 4.45 -4.49 3.65
N PRO A 2 4.40 -5.83 3.50
CA PRO A 2 4.34 -6.71 4.66
C PRO A 2 5.57 -6.58 5.56
N GLN A 3 5.36 -6.81 6.86
CA GLN A 3 6.44 -6.81 7.86
C GLN A 3 7.20 -8.13 7.84
N GLY A 4 8.47 -8.08 8.20
CA GLY A 4 9.32 -9.25 8.34
C GLY A 4 10.03 -9.67 7.08
N ASP A 5 10.66 -10.83 7.14
CA ASP A 5 11.39 -11.40 6.02
C ASP A 5 10.39 -11.92 4.96
N ILE A 6 10.56 -11.49 3.71
CA ILE A 6 9.72 -11.90 2.59
C ILE A 6 9.67 -13.43 2.46
N ASN A 7 10.78 -14.10 2.71
CA ASN A 7 10.86 -15.56 2.61
C ASN A 7 10.13 -16.29 3.74
N LYS A 8 9.77 -15.58 4.80
CA LYS A 8 9.09 -16.14 5.98
C LYS A 8 7.62 -15.77 6.05
N ILE A 9 7.10 -15.02 5.07
CA ILE A 9 5.69 -14.64 5.03
C ILE A 9 4.85 -15.86 4.68
N ASP A 10 3.81 -16.12 5.49
CA ASP A 10 2.87 -17.20 5.25
C ASP A 10 1.73 -16.69 4.35
N PHE A 11 1.84 -16.96 3.06
CA PHE A 11 0.82 -16.56 2.08
C PHE A 11 -0.44 -17.45 2.14
N ASP A 12 -0.40 -18.59 2.83
CA ASP A 12 -1.57 -19.44 3.03
C ASP A 12 -2.53 -18.88 4.08
N ASN A 13 -2.04 -18.00 4.96
CA ASN A 13 -2.83 -17.29 5.98
C ASN A 13 -2.73 -15.78 5.79
N PRO A 14 -3.34 -15.21 4.73
CA PRO A 14 -3.15 -13.79 4.40
C PRO A 14 -3.66 -12.83 5.48
N LEU A 15 -4.64 -13.24 6.28
CA LEU A 15 -5.17 -12.39 7.36
C LEU A 15 -4.21 -12.23 8.54
N GLU A 16 -3.21 -13.08 8.65
CA GLU A 16 -2.19 -13.01 9.69
C GLU A 16 -0.97 -12.18 9.28
N ILE A 17 -0.91 -11.75 8.02
CA ILE A 17 0.18 -10.92 7.51
C ILE A 17 0.02 -9.49 8.03
N LEU A 18 1.04 -9.01 8.74
CA LEU A 18 1.10 -7.62 9.18
C LEU A 18 1.81 -6.78 8.13
N ALA A 19 1.39 -5.52 8.00
CA ALA A 19 1.94 -4.60 7.02
C ALA A 19 2.34 -3.27 7.67
N TYR A 20 3.22 -2.54 7.00
CA TYR A 20 3.62 -1.20 7.40
C TYR A 20 2.64 -0.18 6.82
N GLN A 21 1.70 0.26 7.64
CA GLN A 21 0.72 1.29 7.32
C GLN A 21 0.70 2.34 8.42
N TYR A 22 0.31 3.55 8.06
CA TYR A 22 0.22 4.65 9.01
C TYR A 22 -0.86 5.64 8.61
N ASP A 23 -1.41 6.31 9.62
CA ASP A 23 -2.41 7.35 9.45
C ASP A 23 -2.03 8.56 10.29
N ILE A 24 -2.42 9.74 9.82
CA ILE A 24 -2.35 10.96 10.61
C ILE A 24 -3.76 11.27 11.09
N VAL A 25 -3.92 11.35 12.41
CA VAL A 25 -5.21 11.61 13.04
C VAL A 25 -5.12 12.91 13.84
N CYS A 26 -6.14 13.76 13.70
CA CYS A 26 -6.25 15.00 14.46
C CYS A 26 -7.68 15.14 14.95
N ASN A 27 -7.85 15.35 16.26
CA ASN A 27 -9.16 15.49 16.90
C ASN A 27 -10.12 14.33 16.58
N GLY A 28 -9.61 13.11 16.50
CA GLY A 28 -10.40 11.93 16.21
C GLY A 28 -10.76 11.75 14.72
N ILE A 29 -10.24 12.60 13.85
CA ILE A 29 -10.49 12.56 12.41
C ILE A 29 -9.22 12.15 11.69
N GLU A 30 -9.30 11.09 10.85
CA GLU A 30 -8.21 10.70 9.99
C GLU A 30 -8.02 11.72 8.86
N LEU A 31 -6.87 12.39 8.86
CA LEU A 31 -6.53 13.40 7.85
C LEU A 31 -5.83 12.79 6.64
N SER A 32 -5.10 11.72 6.84
CA SER A 32 -4.24 11.17 5.82
C SER A 32 -3.95 9.72 6.14
N SER A 33 -3.79 8.92 5.10
CA SER A 33 -3.33 7.54 5.23
C SER A 33 -2.16 7.28 4.29
N GLY A 34 -1.35 6.31 4.65
CA GLY A 34 -0.20 5.95 3.86
C GLY A 34 0.34 4.58 4.20
N ALA A 35 1.37 4.19 3.50
CA ALA A 35 2.02 2.90 3.72
C ALA A 35 3.45 2.92 3.19
N ILE A 36 4.26 2.03 3.75
CA ILE A 36 5.52 1.66 3.11
C ILE A 36 5.14 0.75 1.94
N ARG A 37 5.54 1.14 0.74
CA ARG A 37 5.09 0.51 -0.50
C ARG A 37 5.90 -0.75 -0.82
N ASN A 38 5.27 -1.65 -1.56
CA ASN A 38 5.96 -2.80 -2.11
C ASN A 38 6.84 -2.36 -3.28
N HIS A 39 8.10 -2.79 -3.26
CA HIS A 39 9.06 -2.42 -4.31
C HIS A 39 9.72 -3.66 -4.95
N ILE A 40 9.32 -4.85 -4.53
CA ILE A 40 9.88 -6.11 -5.00
C ILE A 40 8.87 -6.78 -5.93
N PRO A 41 9.19 -7.00 -7.23
CA PRO A 41 8.23 -7.55 -8.19
C PRO A 41 7.67 -8.91 -7.80
N GLU A 42 8.49 -9.82 -7.30
CA GLU A 42 8.04 -11.16 -6.89
C GLU A 42 7.00 -11.08 -5.79
N LEU A 43 7.19 -10.19 -4.82
CA LEU A 43 6.24 -9.98 -3.74
C LEU A 43 4.92 -9.41 -4.26
N MET A 44 4.98 -8.50 -5.23
CA MET A 44 3.79 -7.94 -5.87
C MET A 44 2.95 -9.03 -6.53
N TYR A 45 3.56 -9.94 -7.28
CA TYR A 45 2.84 -11.05 -7.89
C TYR A 45 2.16 -11.95 -6.85
N LYS A 46 2.85 -12.25 -5.76
CA LYS A 46 2.29 -13.07 -4.68
C LYS A 46 1.11 -12.40 -3.99
N LEU A 47 1.21 -11.10 -3.72
CA LEU A 47 0.13 -10.33 -3.10
C LEU A 47 -1.09 -10.21 -4.01
N PHE A 48 -0.90 -9.97 -5.30
CA PHE A 48 -2.00 -9.97 -6.27
C PHE A 48 -2.65 -11.34 -6.41
N SER A 49 -1.87 -12.41 -6.29
CA SER A 49 -2.40 -13.78 -6.27
C SER A 49 -3.37 -14.00 -5.11
N ILE A 50 -3.07 -13.48 -3.93
CA ILE A 50 -3.98 -13.52 -2.78
C ILE A 50 -5.29 -12.78 -3.07
N ALA A 51 -5.21 -11.67 -3.81
CA ALA A 51 -6.38 -10.88 -4.20
C ALA A 51 -7.17 -11.49 -5.38
N GLY A 52 -6.74 -12.61 -5.93
CA GLY A 52 -7.44 -13.31 -7.00
C GLY A 52 -6.95 -13.00 -8.42
N TYR A 53 -5.84 -12.28 -8.57
CA TYR A 53 -5.24 -12.00 -9.87
C TYR A 53 -4.13 -13.01 -10.17
N ASP A 54 -4.14 -13.60 -11.38
CA ASP A 54 -3.03 -14.41 -11.84
C ASP A 54 -1.91 -13.53 -12.44
N LYS A 55 -0.77 -14.16 -12.77
CA LYS A 55 0.37 -13.43 -13.31
C LYS A 55 0.04 -12.71 -14.63
N ASN A 56 -0.72 -13.36 -15.51
CA ASN A 56 -1.10 -12.78 -16.79
C ASN A 56 -1.99 -11.55 -16.62
N GLN A 57 -2.94 -11.60 -15.68
CA GLN A 57 -3.81 -10.45 -15.37
C GLN A 57 -3.01 -9.28 -14.80
N VAL A 58 -2.05 -9.55 -13.94
CA VAL A 58 -1.17 -8.50 -13.38
C VAL A 58 -0.32 -7.88 -14.48
N ASP A 59 0.26 -8.68 -15.36
CA ASP A 59 1.07 -8.19 -16.47
C ASP A 59 0.24 -7.33 -17.44
N GLN A 60 -1.02 -7.67 -17.68
CA GLN A 60 -1.89 -6.89 -18.56
C GLN A 60 -2.33 -5.56 -17.93
N LYS A 61 -2.70 -5.57 -16.65
CA LYS A 61 -3.27 -4.39 -15.99
C LYS A 61 -2.24 -3.44 -15.41
N PHE A 62 -1.10 -3.97 -14.97
CA PHE A 62 -0.09 -3.22 -14.23
C PHE A 62 1.30 -3.32 -14.87
N SER A 63 1.36 -3.53 -16.18
CA SER A 63 2.64 -3.73 -16.88
C SER A 63 3.63 -2.59 -16.68
N GLY A 64 3.17 -1.34 -16.72
CA GLY A 64 4.03 -0.18 -16.53
C GLY A 64 4.68 -0.15 -15.15
N MET A 65 3.89 -0.42 -14.11
CA MET A 65 4.39 -0.47 -12.73
C MET A 65 5.36 -1.63 -12.53
N ILE A 66 5.00 -2.83 -13.00
CA ILE A 66 5.87 -4.01 -12.87
C ILE A 66 7.18 -3.83 -13.62
N ASN A 67 7.15 -3.27 -14.81
CA ASN A 67 8.38 -2.95 -15.57
C ASN A 67 9.27 -1.98 -14.82
N ALA A 68 8.70 -0.94 -14.23
CA ALA A 68 9.46 0.01 -13.42
C ALA A 68 10.11 -0.66 -12.20
N LEU A 69 9.39 -1.55 -11.52
CA LEU A 69 9.92 -2.30 -10.38
C LEU A 69 11.03 -3.27 -10.78
N ASN A 70 10.96 -3.86 -11.98
CA ASN A 70 11.99 -4.75 -12.49
C ASN A 70 13.32 -4.02 -12.78
N TYR A 71 13.27 -2.71 -13.06
CA TYR A 71 14.48 -1.89 -13.18
C TYR A 71 15.11 -1.54 -11.84
N GLY A 72 14.45 -1.87 -10.74
CA GLY A 72 14.92 -1.61 -9.39
C GLY A 72 14.36 -0.32 -8.81
N ALA A 73 13.38 -0.44 -7.92
CA ALA A 73 12.88 0.69 -7.15
C ALA A 73 13.50 0.67 -5.76
N PRO A 74 13.81 1.84 -5.18
CA PRO A 74 14.25 1.89 -3.78
C PRO A 74 13.09 1.60 -2.83
N PRO A 75 13.36 1.18 -1.59
CA PRO A 75 12.33 1.20 -0.56
C PRO A 75 11.72 2.60 -0.46
N HIS A 76 10.39 2.69 -0.48
CA HIS A 76 9.70 3.97 -0.48
C HIS A 76 8.36 3.87 0.22
N GLY A 77 7.84 5.00 0.61
CA GLY A 77 6.52 5.14 1.20
C GLY A 77 5.75 6.27 0.53
N GLY A 78 4.51 6.37 0.89
CA GLY A 78 3.64 7.43 0.40
C GLY A 78 2.57 7.77 1.41
N ILE A 79 1.95 8.94 1.23
CA ILE A 79 0.87 9.42 2.07
C ILE A 79 -0.13 10.19 1.21
N ALA A 80 -1.42 10.02 1.50
CA ALA A 80 -2.50 10.67 0.77
C ALA A 80 -3.32 11.55 1.72
N PRO A 81 -3.04 12.87 1.77
CA PRO A 81 -3.82 13.80 2.60
C PRO A 81 -5.22 14.02 2.04
N GLY A 82 -6.21 14.08 2.95
CA GLY A 82 -7.59 14.43 2.61
C GLY A 82 -7.79 15.94 2.72
N LEU A 83 -7.79 16.66 1.58
CA LEU A 83 -7.92 18.12 1.57
C LEU A 83 -9.19 18.62 2.25
N ASP A 84 -10.32 17.98 1.99
CA ASP A 84 -11.60 18.39 2.59
C ASP A 84 -11.58 18.28 4.11
N ARG A 85 -10.96 17.24 4.63
CA ARG A 85 -10.83 17.03 6.08
C ARG A 85 -9.90 18.06 6.73
N ILE A 86 -8.81 18.42 6.04
CA ILE A 86 -7.88 19.45 6.51
C ILE A 86 -8.59 20.80 6.54
N VAL A 87 -9.33 21.16 5.50
CA VAL A 87 -10.11 22.40 5.42
C VAL A 87 -11.17 22.43 6.52
N MET A 88 -11.87 21.34 6.75
CA MET A 88 -12.86 21.20 7.82
C MET A 88 -12.25 21.51 9.19
N LEU A 89 -11.08 20.96 9.49
CA LEU A 89 -10.43 21.22 10.78
C LEU A 89 -9.93 22.64 10.92
N LEU A 90 -9.35 23.22 9.87
CA LEU A 90 -8.83 24.59 9.90
C LEU A 90 -9.95 25.63 10.00
N SER A 91 -11.07 25.39 9.33
CA SER A 91 -12.21 26.32 9.32
C SER A 91 -13.19 26.10 10.45
N LEU A 92 -13.07 24.99 11.20
CA LEU A 92 -14.01 24.58 12.24
C LEU A 92 -15.45 24.37 11.72
N ILE A 93 -15.59 24.10 10.42
CA ILE A 93 -16.88 23.84 9.78
C ILE A 93 -16.96 22.35 9.42
N HIS A 94 -18.10 21.72 9.73
CA HIS A 94 -18.36 20.35 9.30
C HIS A 94 -18.79 20.32 7.83
N ILE A 95 -18.10 19.52 7.08
CA ILE A 95 -18.37 19.30 5.66
C ILE A 95 -19.11 17.99 5.47
#